data_93cb65b47e5b32338bc3da69672fd2a7
#
_entry.id   93cb65b47e5b32338bc3da69672fd2a7
#
_cell.length_a   1.000
_cell.length_b   1.000
_cell.length_c   1.000
_cell.angle_alpha   90.00
_cell.angle_beta   90.00
_cell.angle_gamma   90.00
#
_symmetry.space_group_name_H-M   'P 1'
#
loop_
_entity.id
_entity.type
_entity.pdbx_description
1 polymer ?
#
loop_
_entity_poly.entity_id
_entity_poly.type
_entity_poly.pdbx_seq_one_letter_code
_entity_poly.pdbx_strand_id
1 'polypeptide(L)'
;MGRFLLKRTLQGIFVIWGVVTAVFLLRFITPGSPITFVAPLDASQELRQQIARELGLNKPFYVQYLDYLFNLLQGDMGYSYISGTEASNLIFARLPATLELAVAASIVAVVLSIPLGVISATRRHEPADYAATSFSLVGISTPNFWLGIMLVLLLSVQFGFFPTSRRGIGLGPALGMLVTQAKISGLTTWLSHITLPAITLGTYFTALITRLTRSGMLDELGKPYVRASRAKGLPETLVRYKHALRNTLIPVVTVLGLQLGTLIGGAVITEAVFAWPGLGTLLINAINARDWPLIQGSLIVIGAGFVIINIFVDALYARLNPQVVH
;
A
#
# COMPACT_ATOMS: atom_id res chain seq x y z
N MET A 1 7.62 -4.45 -26.33
CA MET A 1 6.60 -4.46 -25.29
C MET A 1 6.31 -5.88 -24.74
N GLY A 2 5.88 -6.85 -25.57
CA GLY A 2 5.56 -8.21 -25.08
C GLY A 2 6.73 -8.91 -24.40
N ARG A 3 7.94 -8.89 -25.00
CA ARG A 3 9.14 -9.50 -24.41
C ARG A 3 9.56 -8.85 -23.08
N PHE A 4 9.38 -7.54 -22.95
CA PHE A 4 9.63 -6.80 -21.70
C PHE A 4 8.64 -7.24 -20.60
N LEU A 5 7.34 -7.26 -20.88
CA LEU A 5 6.33 -7.70 -19.93
C LEU A 5 6.51 -9.16 -19.53
N LEU A 6 6.82 -10.05 -20.48
CA LEU A 6 7.10 -11.45 -20.19
C LEU A 6 8.28 -11.59 -19.20
N LYS A 7 9.39 -10.87 -19.45
CA LYS A 7 10.55 -10.86 -18.55
C LYS A 7 10.17 -10.35 -17.14
N ARG A 8 9.39 -9.28 -17.06
CA ARG A 8 8.93 -8.72 -15.78
C ARG A 8 7.98 -9.68 -15.03
N THR A 9 7.09 -10.34 -15.76
CA THR A 9 6.20 -11.35 -15.15
C THR A 9 6.98 -12.55 -14.62
N LEU A 10 7.95 -13.06 -15.37
CA LEU A 10 8.82 -14.16 -14.92
C LEU A 10 9.64 -13.76 -13.68
N GLN A 11 10.19 -12.54 -13.67
CA GLN A 11 10.87 -12.00 -12.49
C GLN A 11 9.91 -11.89 -11.30
N GLY A 12 8.68 -11.43 -11.53
CA GLY A 12 7.63 -11.34 -10.51
C GLY A 12 7.27 -12.71 -9.91
N ILE A 13 7.11 -13.74 -10.74
CA ILE A 13 6.87 -15.12 -10.30
C ILE A 13 8.02 -15.62 -9.41
N PHE A 14 9.28 -15.36 -9.83
CA PHE A 14 10.44 -15.73 -9.04
C PHE A 14 10.48 -15.03 -7.67
N VAL A 15 10.12 -13.72 -7.62
CA VAL A 15 10.03 -12.97 -6.38
C VAL A 15 8.92 -13.52 -5.48
N ILE A 16 7.73 -13.81 -6.04
CA ILE A 16 6.62 -14.40 -5.28
C ILE A 16 7.03 -15.76 -4.72
N TRP A 17 7.68 -16.61 -5.52
CA TRP A 17 8.21 -17.88 -5.04
C TRP A 17 9.21 -17.70 -3.89
N GLY A 18 10.11 -16.70 -3.98
CA GLY A 18 11.03 -16.36 -2.91
C GLY A 18 10.31 -15.92 -1.63
N VAL A 19 9.27 -15.08 -1.75
CA VAL A 19 8.42 -14.66 -0.62
C VAL A 19 7.73 -15.86 0.03
N VAL A 20 7.10 -16.72 -0.77
CA VAL A 20 6.42 -17.94 -0.31
C VAL A 20 7.38 -18.84 0.46
N THR A 21 8.59 -19.04 -0.09
CA THR A 21 9.64 -19.84 0.55
C THR A 21 10.11 -19.22 1.86
N ALA A 22 10.38 -17.91 1.88
CA ALA A 22 10.78 -17.21 3.10
C ALA A 22 9.71 -17.29 4.18
N VAL A 23 8.45 -17.06 3.82
CA VAL A 23 7.30 -17.14 4.73
C VAL A 23 7.10 -18.56 5.27
N PHE A 24 7.27 -19.58 4.45
CA PHE A 24 7.26 -20.97 4.89
C PHE A 24 8.37 -21.25 5.92
N LEU A 25 9.60 -20.78 5.65
CA LEU A 25 10.74 -20.97 6.55
C LEU A 25 10.57 -20.25 7.90
N LEU A 26 9.89 -19.11 7.93
CA LEU A 26 9.61 -18.38 9.18
C LEU A 26 8.95 -19.24 10.24
N ARG A 27 8.07 -20.17 9.84
CA ARG A 27 7.42 -21.09 10.75
C ARG A 27 8.39 -21.99 11.51
N PHE A 28 9.51 -22.38 10.90
CA PHE A 28 10.52 -23.27 11.50
C PHE A 28 11.52 -22.53 12.35
N ILE A 29 11.74 -21.23 12.08
CA ILE A 29 12.65 -20.37 12.83
C ILE A 29 11.97 -19.86 14.11
N THR A 30 10.66 -19.69 14.08
CA THR A 30 9.90 -19.14 15.21
C THR A 30 9.71 -20.18 16.30
N PRO A 31 10.08 -19.89 17.57
CA PRO A 31 9.92 -20.82 18.68
C PRO A 31 8.45 -21.14 18.94
N GLY A 32 8.14 -22.41 19.15
CA GLY A 32 6.81 -22.93 19.47
C GLY A 32 6.26 -23.87 18.39
N SER A 33 5.53 -24.89 18.81
CA SER A 33 4.87 -25.82 17.89
C SER A 33 3.45 -25.32 17.58
N PRO A 34 2.99 -25.38 16.33
CA PRO A 34 1.59 -25.11 15.99
C PRO A 34 0.60 -25.92 16.82
N ILE A 35 1.01 -27.13 17.26
CA ILE A 35 0.18 -28.03 18.08
C ILE A 35 -0.22 -27.36 19.39
N THR A 36 0.64 -26.55 20.00
CA THR A 36 0.35 -25.88 21.29
C THR A 36 -0.77 -24.83 21.19
N PHE A 37 -1.11 -24.39 19.98
CA PHE A 37 -2.18 -23.40 19.75
C PHE A 37 -3.48 -24.03 19.26
N VAL A 38 -3.40 -25.23 18.67
CA VAL A 38 -4.56 -25.97 18.15
C VAL A 38 -5.08 -26.98 19.17
N ALA A 39 -4.18 -27.61 19.92
CA ALA A 39 -4.57 -28.62 20.90
C ALA A 39 -5.08 -27.96 22.20
N PRO A 40 -6.12 -28.50 22.83
CA PRO A 40 -6.53 -28.16 24.19
C PRO A 40 -5.37 -28.23 25.17
N LEU A 41 -5.40 -27.41 26.23
CA LEU A 41 -4.31 -27.36 27.23
C LEU A 41 -4.11 -28.70 27.91
N ASP A 42 -5.20 -29.46 28.13
CA ASP A 42 -5.27 -30.77 28.75
C ASP A 42 -5.19 -31.94 27.74
N ALA A 43 -4.87 -31.66 26.46
CA ALA A 43 -4.79 -32.67 25.42
C ALA A 43 -3.79 -33.77 25.78
N SER A 44 -4.25 -35.03 25.67
CA SER A 44 -3.39 -36.20 25.82
C SER A 44 -2.28 -36.24 24.77
N GLN A 45 -1.23 -36.99 25.03
CA GLN A 45 -0.11 -37.12 24.09
C GLN A 45 -0.56 -37.74 22.75
N GLU A 46 -1.55 -38.67 22.81
CA GLU A 46 -2.14 -39.30 21.63
C GLU A 46 -2.91 -38.29 20.79
N LEU A 47 -3.73 -37.42 21.39
CA LEU A 47 -4.46 -36.35 20.69
C LEU A 47 -3.49 -35.34 20.03
N ARG A 48 -2.41 -34.97 20.73
CA ARG A 48 -1.37 -34.10 20.16
C ARG A 48 -0.68 -34.73 18.94
N GLN A 49 -0.40 -36.03 19.00
CA GLN A 49 0.16 -36.78 17.86
C GLN A 49 -0.84 -36.90 16.70
N GLN A 50 -2.13 -37.04 16.99
CA GLN A 50 -3.18 -37.05 15.98
C GLN A 50 -3.25 -35.70 15.27
N ILE A 51 -3.33 -34.61 16.01
CA ILE A 51 -3.31 -33.23 15.47
C ILE A 51 -2.03 -32.99 14.63
N ALA A 52 -0.88 -33.49 15.11
CA ALA A 52 0.37 -33.36 14.36
C ALA A 52 0.31 -34.11 13.00
N ARG A 53 -0.34 -35.27 12.96
CA ARG A 53 -0.54 -36.01 11.70
C ARG A 53 -1.54 -35.33 10.77
N GLU A 54 -2.64 -34.81 11.28
CA GLU A 54 -3.64 -34.06 10.52
C GLU A 54 -3.07 -32.77 9.91
N LEU A 55 -2.23 -32.06 10.65
CA LEU A 55 -1.51 -30.88 10.18
C LEU A 55 -0.27 -31.22 9.33
N GLY A 56 0.03 -32.50 9.12
CA GLY A 56 1.21 -32.93 8.33
C GLY A 56 2.56 -32.59 8.93
N LEU A 57 2.62 -32.27 10.23
CA LEU A 57 3.85 -31.82 10.91
C LEU A 57 4.87 -32.96 11.11
N ASN A 58 4.45 -34.20 10.99
CA ASN A 58 5.28 -35.41 11.09
C ASN A 58 5.96 -35.76 9.75
N LYS A 59 5.61 -35.10 8.63
CA LYS A 59 6.21 -35.34 7.33
C LYS A 59 7.62 -34.73 7.26
N PRO A 60 8.52 -35.27 6.42
CA PRO A 60 9.82 -34.63 6.14
C PRO A 60 9.64 -33.20 5.66
N PHE A 61 10.58 -32.34 5.98
CA PHE A 61 10.56 -30.90 5.66
C PHE A 61 10.25 -30.61 4.18
N TYR A 62 10.91 -31.30 3.26
CA TYR A 62 10.70 -31.09 1.82
C TYR A 62 9.30 -31.51 1.34
N VAL A 63 8.68 -32.50 2.00
CA VAL A 63 7.30 -32.90 1.70
C VAL A 63 6.33 -31.85 2.19
N GLN A 64 6.53 -31.31 3.42
CA GLN A 64 5.71 -30.20 3.93
C GLN A 64 5.79 -28.97 3.00
N TYR A 65 6.97 -28.66 2.47
CA TYR A 65 7.15 -27.54 1.55
C TYR A 65 6.44 -27.75 0.20
N LEU A 66 6.54 -28.95 -0.37
CA LEU A 66 5.86 -29.28 -1.63
C LEU A 66 4.35 -29.29 -1.48
N ASP A 67 3.84 -29.90 -0.40
CA ASP A 67 2.41 -29.89 -0.07
C ASP A 67 1.90 -28.44 0.10
N TYR A 68 2.66 -27.61 0.80
CA TYR A 68 2.34 -26.20 0.99
C TYR A 68 2.27 -25.42 -0.35
N LEU A 69 3.25 -25.61 -1.23
CA LEU A 69 3.24 -24.99 -2.56
C LEU A 69 2.05 -25.46 -3.40
N PHE A 70 1.76 -26.76 -3.35
CA PHE A 70 0.65 -27.32 -4.12
C PHE A 70 -0.70 -26.82 -3.64
N ASN A 71 -0.93 -26.79 -2.33
CA ASN A 71 -2.14 -26.24 -1.73
C ASN A 71 -2.31 -24.75 -2.08
N LEU A 72 -1.21 -23.97 -1.98
CA LEU A 72 -1.23 -22.55 -2.31
C LEU A 72 -1.58 -22.30 -3.79
N LEU A 73 -1.10 -23.15 -4.72
CA LEU A 73 -1.45 -23.06 -6.14
C LEU A 73 -2.94 -23.36 -6.40
N GLN A 74 -3.59 -24.11 -5.52
CA GLN A 74 -5.03 -24.35 -5.55
C GLN A 74 -5.85 -23.25 -4.83
N GLY A 75 -5.16 -22.23 -4.25
CA GLY A 75 -5.79 -21.15 -3.49
C GLY A 75 -6.08 -21.51 -2.03
N ASP A 76 -5.65 -22.68 -1.59
CA ASP A 76 -5.78 -23.11 -0.19
C ASP A 76 -4.62 -22.52 0.63
N MET A 77 -4.95 -21.61 1.54
CA MET A 77 -4.03 -20.98 2.50
C MET A 77 -4.12 -21.61 3.90
N GLY A 78 -4.86 -22.70 4.04
CA GLY A 78 -5.13 -23.38 5.31
C GLY A 78 -6.28 -22.76 6.09
N TYR A 79 -6.52 -23.29 7.28
CA TYR A 79 -7.58 -22.86 8.20
C TYR A 79 -6.99 -22.07 9.36
N SER A 80 -7.60 -20.91 9.68
CA SER A 80 -7.26 -20.14 10.87
C SER A 80 -7.43 -20.98 12.13
N TYR A 81 -6.42 -21.04 12.95
CA TYR A 81 -6.45 -21.83 14.20
C TYR A 81 -7.42 -21.26 15.23
N ILE A 82 -7.73 -19.96 15.15
CA ILE A 82 -8.61 -19.28 16.11
C ILE A 82 -10.05 -19.21 15.63
N SER A 83 -10.25 -18.83 14.36
CA SER A 83 -11.60 -18.67 13.82
C SER A 83 -12.20 -19.97 13.28
N GLY A 84 -11.38 -21.00 13.01
CA GLY A 84 -11.83 -22.26 12.40
C GLY A 84 -12.37 -22.09 10.97
N THR A 85 -12.08 -20.97 10.31
CA THR A 85 -12.50 -20.68 8.94
C THR A 85 -11.31 -20.65 7.99
N GLU A 86 -11.54 -20.79 6.70
CA GLU A 86 -10.49 -20.68 5.69
C GLU A 86 -9.76 -19.34 5.77
N ALA A 87 -8.42 -19.37 5.82
CA ALA A 87 -7.59 -18.18 5.88
C ALA A 87 -7.79 -17.31 4.63
N SER A 88 -7.95 -17.91 3.45
CA SER A 88 -8.23 -17.23 2.18
C SER A 88 -9.45 -16.31 2.28
N ASN A 89 -10.56 -16.79 2.84
CA ASN A 89 -11.79 -16.03 3.00
C ASN A 89 -11.59 -14.79 3.88
N LEU A 90 -10.88 -14.94 5.01
CA LEU A 90 -10.58 -13.84 5.93
C LEU A 90 -9.67 -12.80 5.28
N ILE A 91 -8.65 -13.24 4.55
CA ILE A 91 -7.67 -12.39 3.89
C ILE A 91 -8.34 -11.59 2.76
N PHE A 92 -9.07 -12.27 1.85
CA PHE A 92 -9.73 -11.58 0.74
C PHE A 92 -10.88 -10.67 1.17
N ALA A 93 -11.53 -10.94 2.30
CA ALA A 93 -12.51 -10.01 2.89
C ALA A 93 -11.86 -8.71 3.39
N ARG A 94 -10.58 -8.73 3.80
CA ARG A 94 -9.83 -7.55 4.30
C ARG A 94 -9.08 -6.79 3.21
N LEU A 95 -8.71 -7.47 2.14
CA LEU A 95 -7.95 -6.88 1.02
C LEU A 95 -8.57 -5.59 0.46
N PRO A 96 -9.89 -5.49 0.19
CA PRO A 96 -10.49 -4.27 -0.34
C PRO A 96 -10.26 -3.05 0.56
N ALA A 97 -10.27 -3.21 1.89
CA ALA A 97 -10.05 -2.11 2.82
C ALA A 97 -8.62 -1.55 2.75
N THR A 98 -7.62 -2.42 2.62
CA THR A 98 -6.21 -2.00 2.42
C THR A 98 -6.02 -1.31 1.08
N LEU A 99 -6.59 -1.87 0.00
CA LEU A 99 -6.50 -1.26 -1.34
C LEU A 99 -7.17 0.11 -1.39
N GLU A 100 -8.34 0.24 -0.76
CA GLU A 100 -9.08 1.50 -0.65
C GLU A 100 -8.24 2.58 0.05
N LEU A 101 -7.60 2.24 1.16
CA LEU A 101 -6.71 3.15 1.88
C LEU A 101 -5.47 3.51 1.06
N ALA A 102 -4.84 2.55 0.40
CA ALA A 102 -3.66 2.78 -0.45
C ALA A 102 -3.97 3.70 -1.63
N VAL A 103 -5.12 3.50 -2.30
CA VAL A 103 -5.58 4.36 -3.40
C VAL A 103 -5.90 5.76 -2.88
N ALA A 104 -6.62 5.90 -1.77
CA ALA A 104 -6.95 7.20 -1.19
C ALA A 104 -5.69 7.97 -0.78
N ALA A 105 -4.73 7.32 -0.12
CA ALA A 105 -3.44 7.92 0.24
C ALA A 105 -2.65 8.38 -1.00
N SER A 106 -2.69 7.59 -2.08
CA SER A 106 -2.05 7.95 -3.35
C SER A 106 -2.69 9.17 -4.01
N ILE A 107 -4.03 9.26 -3.98
CA ILE A 107 -4.76 10.42 -4.48
C ILE A 107 -4.38 11.67 -3.68
N VAL A 108 -4.36 11.58 -2.35
CA VAL A 108 -3.92 12.68 -1.47
C VAL A 108 -2.49 13.10 -1.83
N ALA A 109 -1.58 12.13 -1.98
CA ALA A 109 -0.19 12.41 -2.33
C ALA A 109 -0.06 13.14 -3.66
N VAL A 110 -0.75 12.70 -4.71
CA VAL A 110 -0.70 13.31 -6.05
C VAL A 110 -1.32 14.70 -6.06
N VAL A 111 -2.52 14.83 -5.49
CA VAL A 111 -3.30 16.08 -5.49
C VAL A 111 -2.59 17.20 -4.73
N LEU A 112 -1.89 16.87 -3.66
CA LEU A 112 -1.16 17.87 -2.87
C LEU A 112 0.25 18.10 -3.40
N SER A 113 0.99 17.07 -3.78
CA SER A 113 2.42 17.19 -4.12
C SER A 113 2.68 17.92 -5.41
N ILE A 114 1.88 17.67 -6.46
CA ILE A 114 2.14 18.29 -7.78
C ILE A 114 1.96 19.81 -7.72
N PRO A 115 0.84 20.37 -7.20
CA PRO A 115 0.72 21.82 -7.05
C PRO A 115 1.79 22.42 -6.14
N LEU A 116 2.08 21.79 -4.99
CA LEU A 116 3.12 22.27 -4.08
C LEU A 116 4.50 22.30 -4.74
N GLY A 117 4.86 21.26 -5.50
CA GLY A 117 6.12 21.20 -6.22
C GLY A 117 6.23 22.25 -7.33
N VAL A 118 5.15 22.46 -8.09
CA VAL A 118 5.10 23.50 -9.14
C VAL A 118 5.19 24.90 -8.55
N ILE A 119 4.43 25.19 -7.48
CA ILE A 119 4.46 26.49 -6.79
C ILE A 119 5.87 26.75 -6.23
N SER A 120 6.45 25.78 -5.56
CA SER A 120 7.81 25.87 -5.00
C SER A 120 8.85 26.14 -6.09
N ALA A 121 8.79 25.48 -7.24
CA ALA A 121 9.72 25.67 -8.34
C ALA A 121 9.55 27.02 -9.05
N THR A 122 8.31 27.47 -9.23
CA THR A 122 8.00 28.72 -9.96
C THR A 122 8.16 29.98 -9.13
N ARG A 123 8.15 29.84 -7.79
CA ARG A 123 8.36 30.91 -6.81
C ARG A 123 9.65 30.68 -6.00
N ARG A 124 10.71 30.29 -6.70
CA ARG A 124 11.99 29.95 -6.10
C ARG A 124 12.53 31.10 -5.23
N HIS A 125 12.96 30.74 -4.00
CA HIS A 125 13.44 31.71 -2.97
C HIS A 125 12.38 32.66 -2.41
N GLU A 126 11.10 32.46 -2.71
CA GLU A 126 9.99 33.16 -2.09
C GLU A 126 9.47 32.41 -0.85
N PRO A 127 8.66 33.02 0.02
CA PRO A 127 8.07 32.35 1.20
C PRO A 127 7.31 31.06 0.87
N ALA A 128 6.67 30.99 -0.29
CA ALA A 128 5.96 29.80 -0.75
C ALA A 128 6.90 28.59 -1.02
N ASP A 129 8.12 28.87 -1.54
CA ASP A 129 9.15 27.83 -1.74
C ASP A 129 9.67 27.33 -0.38
N TYR A 130 9.96 28.24 0.54
CA TYR A 130 10.39 27.85 1.88
C TYR A 130 9.33 27.07 2.64
N ALA A 131 8.07 27.47 2.55
CA ALA A 131 6.95 26.75 3.18
C ALA A 131 6.78 25.32 2.62
N ALA A 132 6.79 25.17 1.29
CA ALA A 132 6.68 23.85 0.64
C ALA A 132 7.89 22.94 0.96
N THR A 133 9.09 23.52 1.00
CA THR A 133 10.31 22.79 1.34
C THR A 133 10.30 22.35 2.81
N SER A 134 9.92 23.24 3.73
CA SER A 134 9.79 22.93 5.16
C SER A 134 8.72 21.86 5.38
N PHE A 135 7.57 21.96 4.73
CA PHE A 135 6.53 20.92 4.77
C PHE A 135 7.08 19.57 4.30
N SER A 136 7.85 19.57 3.21
CA SER A 136 8.45 18.34 2.68
C SER A 136 9.47 17.74 3.66
N LEU A 137 10.31 18.58 4.29
CA LEU A 137 11.29 18.09 5.29
C LEU A 137 10.59 17.52 6.51
N VAL A 138 9.61 18.22 7.07
CA VAL A 138 8.82 17.75 8.21
C VAL A 138 8.06 16.47 7.86
N GLY A 139 7.41 16.43 6.69
CA GLY A 139 6.64 15.27 6.26
C GLY A 139 7.47 14.00 6.06
N ILE A 140 8.73 14.11 5.59
CA ILE A 140 9.63 12.96 5.45
C ILE A 140 10.17 12.53 6.84
N SER A 141 10.42 13.48 7.72
CA SER A 141 11.05 13.21 9.02
C SER A 141 10.05 12.75 10.08
N THR A 142 8.75 12.96 9.87
CA THR A 142 7.72 12.63 10.85
C THR A 142 7.29 11.18 10.70
N PRO A 143 7.35 10.35 11.77
CA PRO A 143 6.83 8.99 11.73
C PRO A 143 5.31 8.98 11.47
N ASN A 144 4.85 8.16 10.53
CA ASN A 144 3.43 8.09 10.14
C ASN A 144 2.50 7.81 11.32
N PHE A 145 2.89 6.88 12.22
CA PHE A 145 2.06 6.55 13.38
C PHE A 145 1.88 7.74 14.32
N TRP A 146 2.95 8.51 14.55
CA TRP A 146 2.90 9.70 15.39
C TRP A 146 2.00 10.77 14.78
N LEU A 147 2.15 11.02 13.47
CA LEU A 147 1.29 11.95 12.74
C LEU A 147 -0.18 11.52 12.82
N GLY A 148 -0.47 10.22 12.64
CA GLY A 148 -1.82 9.69 12.75
C GLY A 148 -2.45 9.93 14.12
N ILE A 149 -1.71 9.65 15.19
CA ILE A 149 -2.16 9.90 16.58
C ILE A 149 -2.41 11.40 16.80
N MET A 150 -1.49 12.27 16.35
CA MET A 150 -1.66 13.72 16.50
C MET A 150 -2.88 14.25 15.74
N LEU A 151 -3.12 13.76 14.52
CA LEU A 151 -4.31 14.13 13.74
C LEU A 151 -5.60 13.65 14.42
N VAL A 152 -5.62 12.45 14.98
CA VAL A 152 -6.79 11.96 15.76
C VAL A 152 -7.03 12.82 16.98
N LEU A 153 -5.99 13.10 17.78
CA LEU A 153 -6.14 13.93 18.98
C LEU A 153 -6.63 15.34 18.65
N LEU A 154 -6.05 15.95 17.62
CA LEU A 154 -6.37 17.33 17.26
C LEU A 154 -7.73 17.42 16.53
N LEU A 155 -7.90 16.70 15.42
CA LEU A 155 -9.04 16.90 14.53
C LEU A 155 -10.27 16.07 14.91
N SER A 156 -10.08 14.93 15.58
CA SER A 156 -11.22 14.10 15.99
C SER A 156 -11.62 14.36 17.44
N VAL A 157 -10.67 14.33 18.39
CA VAL A 157 -10.99 14.43 19.81
C VAL A 157 -11.24 15.88 20.21
N GLN A 158 -10.34 16.81 19.82
CA GLN A 158 -10.45 18.20 20.26
C GLN A 158 -11.47 19.00 19.44
N PHE A 159 -11.47 18.87 18.12
CA PHE A 159 -12.36 19.63 17.24
C PHE A 159 -13.61 18.87 16.79
N GLY A 160 -13.66 17.55 16.90
CA GLY A 160 -14.82 16.74 16.51
C GLY A 160 -15.11 16.71 15.00
N PHE A 161 -14.14 17.06 14.15
CA PHE A 161 -14.36 17.14 12.70
C PHE A 161 -14.45 15.79 12.03
N PHE A 162 -13.75 14.78 12.55
CA PHE A 162 -13.64 13.44 11.96
C PHE A 162 -13.87 12.35 13.02
N PRO A 163 -14.28 11.14 12.60
CA PRO A 163 -14.31 9.98 13.47
C PRO A 163 -12.90 9.62 13.97
N THR A 164 -12.79 9.07 15.18
CA THR A 164 -11.51 8.71 15.78
C THR A 164 -10.92 7.43 15.20
N SER A 165 -11.77 6.49 14.75
CA SER A 165 -11.36 5.14 14.33
C SER A 165 -12.42 4.44 13.49
N ARG A 166 -12.07 3.27 12.94
CA ARG A 166 -12.86 2.37 12.11
C ARG A 166 -13.09 2.88 10.69
N ARG A 167 -13.52 1.97 9.82
CA ARG A 167 -13.74 2.27 8.38
C ARG A 167 -15.10 2.89 8.09
N GLY A 168 -16.09 2.73 8.97
CA GLY A 168 -17.48 3.07 8.63
C GLY A 168 -18.00 2.18 7.48
N ILE A 169 -18.59 2.82 6.48
CA ILE A 169 -19.03 2.15 5.24
C ILE A 169 -17.88 2.11 4.25
N GLY A 170 -17.68 0.96 3.55
CA GLY A 170 -16.71 0.87 2.46
C GLY A 170 -17.15 1.61 1.19
N LEU A 171 -16.21 1.90 0.28
CA LEU A 171 -16.48 2.64 -0.95
C LEU A 171 -17.54 1.97 -1.83
N GLY A 172 -17.49 0.64 -1.99
CA GLY A 172 -18.46 -0.10 -2.82
C GLY A 172 -19.90 0.09 -2.34
N PRO A 173 -20.25 -0.23 -1.09
CA PRO A 173 -21.57 0.07 -0.52
C PRO A 173 -21.94 1.56 -0.55
N ALA A 174 -21.00 2.48 -0.32
CA ALA A 174 -21.25 3.92 -0.40
C ALA A 174 -21.67 4.38 -1.80
N LEU A 175 -20.98 3.88 -2.84
CA LEU A 175 -21.36 4.10 -4.24
C LEU A 175 -22.68 3.43 -4.58
N GLY A 176 -22.93 2.22 -4.06
CA GLY A 176 -24.23 1.53 -4.21
C GLY A 176 -25.39 2.38 -3.69
N MET A 177 -25.26 2.97 -2.48
CA MET A 177 -26.27 3.88 -1.93
C MET A 177 -26.49 5.12 -2.79
N LEU A 178 -25.43 5.67 -3.40
CA LEU A 178 -25.55 6.80 -4.31
C LEU A 178 -26.34 6.44 -5.56
N VAL A 179 -26.00 5.31 -6.21
CA VAL A 179 -26.60 4.89 -7.48
C VAL A 179 -28.03 4.38 -7.32
N THR A 180 -28.31 3.57 -6.27
CA THR A 180 -29.61 2.92 -6.10
C THR A 180 -30.61 3.77 -5.32
N GLN A 181 -30.14 4.64 -4.41
CA GLN A 181 -30.99 5.41 -3.51
C GLN A 181 -30.81 6.92 -3.64
N ALA A 182 -29.94 7.40 -4.54
CA ALA A 182 -29.54 8.81 -4.68
C ALA A 182 -29.10 9.47 -3.35
N LYS A 183 -28.59 8.67 -2.39
CA LYS A 183 -28.16 9.14 -1.07
C LYS A 183 -26.67 9.42 -1.05
N ILE A 184 -26.30 10.67 -0.81
CA ILE A 184 -24.89 11.10 -0.66
C ILE A 184 -24.32 10.69 0.70
N SER A 185 -25.18 10.38 1.70
CA SER A 185 -24.76 10.07 3.07
C SER A 185 -23.73 8.92 3.17
N GLY A 186 -23.80 7.92 2.30
CA GLY A 186 -22.80 6.86 2.24
C GLY A 186 -21.41 7.38 1.90
N LEU A 187 -21.30 8.25 0.89
CA LEU A 187 -20.03 8.85 0.48
C LEU A 187 -19.46 9.81 1.52
N THR A 188 -20.30 10.61 2.17
CA THR A 188 -19.85 11.52 3.25
C THR A 188 -19.33 10.74 4.45
N THR A 189 -20.01 9.65 4.82
CA THR A 189 -19.54 8.74 5.88
C THR A 189 -18.21 8.08 5.49
N TRP A 190 -18.10 7.57 4.27
CA TRP A 190 -16.85 7.00 3.77
C TRP A 190 -15.72 8.03 3.81
N LEU A 191 -15.92 9.23 3.23
CA LEU A 191 -14.93 10.30 3.22
C LEU A 191 -14.49 10.70 4.63
N SER A 192 -15.42 10.87 5.57
CA SER A 192 -15.06 11.25 6.94
C SER A 192 -14.16 10.23 7.63
N HIS A 193 -14.33 8.93 7.37
CA HIS A 193 -13.51 7.89 7.99
C HIS A 193 -12.15 7.68 7.30
N ILE A 194 -12.09 7.86 5.96
CA ILE A 194 -10.85 7.59 5.21
C ILE A 194 -9.88 8.79 5.19
N THR A 195 -10.36 10.01 5.41
CA THR A 195 -9.58 11.25 5.26
C THR A 195 -8.33 11.26 6.14
N LEU A 196 -8.46 11.04 7.46
CA LEU A 196 -7.31 11.07 8.36
C LEU A 196 -6.32 9.93 8.09
N PRO A 197 -6.74 8.67 7.94
CA PRO A 197 -5.85 7.59 7.54
C PRO A 197 -5.13 7.86 6.21
N ALA A 198 -5.85 8.36 5.19
CA ALA A 198 -5.27 8.66 3.88
C ALA A 198 -4.27 9.82 3.93
N ILE A 199 -4.55 10.89 4.68
CA ILE A 199 -3.60 11.99 4.90
C ILE A 199 -2.36 11.47 5.63
N THR A 200 -2.54 10.69 6.70
CA THR A 200 -1.43 10.13 7.48
C THR A 200 -0.50 9.31 6.60
N LEU A 201 -1.06 8.34 5.86
CA LEU A 201 -0.29 7.46 5.00
C LEU A 201 0.29 8.20 3.79
N GLY A 202 -0.47 9.16 3.22
CA GLY A 202 -0.07 9.95 2.06
C GLY A 202 0.96 11.05 2.33
N THR A 203 1.13 11.52 3.56
CA THR A 203 1.99 12.67 3.88
C THR A 203 3.45 12.42 3.50
N TYR A 204 4.00 11.26 3.83
CA TYR A 204 5.37 10.90 3.45
C TYR A 204 5.57 10.97 1.92
N PHE A 205 4.64 10.42 1.17
CA PHE A 205 4.69 10.40 -0.31
C PHE A 205 4.47 11.81 -0.87
N THR A 206 3.55 12.58 -0.30
CA THR A 206 3.34 13.99 -0.66
C THR A 206 4.65 14.77 -0.55
N ALA A 207 5.35 14.63 0.55
CA ALA A 207 6.59 15.31 0.80
C ALA A 207 7.71 14.91 -0.18
N LEU A 208 7.86 13.61 -0.43
CA LEU A 208 8.83 13.07 -1.39
C LEU A 208 8.56 13.55 -2.82
N ILE A 209 7.31 13.46 -3.27
CA ILE A 209 6.91 13.81 -4.64
C ILE A 209 6.95 15.33 -4.84
N THR A 210 6.59 16.14 -3.84
CA THR A 210 6.74 17.61 -3.89
C THR A 210 8.19 18.00 -4.19
N ARG A 211 9.15 17.40 -3.48
CA ARG A 211 10.57 17.67 -3.69
C ARG A 211 11.05 17.21 -5.07
N LEU A 212 10.59 16.05 -5.54
CA LEU A 212 10.91 15.54 -6.86
C LEU A 212 10.32 16.42 -7.97
N THR A 213 9.06 16.81 -7.82
CA THR A 213 8.38 17.73 -8.77
C THR A 213 9.07 19.09 -8.81
N ARG A 214 9.44 19.64 -7.64
CA ARG A 214 10.20 20.89 -7.57
C ARG A 214 11.52 20.80 -8.34
N SER A 215 12.33 19.81 -8.05
CA SER A 215 13.63 19.62 -8.73
C SER A 215 13.46 19.45 -10.23
N GLY A 216 12.57 18.56 -10.67
CA GLY A 216 12.32 18.32 -12.08
C GLY A 216 11.78 19.57 -12.80
N MET A 217 10.91 20.35 -12.15
CA MET A 217 10.40 21.62 -12.71
C MET A 217 11.53 22.66 -12.87
N LEU A 218 12.43 22.79 -11.89
CA LEU A 218 13.56 23.70 -11.99
C LEU A 218 14.47 23.32 -13.16
N ASP A 219 14.75 22.04 -13.33
CA ASP A 219 15.57 21.52 -14.43
C ASP A 219 14.88 21.77 -15.79
N GLU A 220 13.59 21.47 -15.91
CA GLU A 220 12.84 21.66 -17.16
C GLU A 220 12.69 23.13 -17.54
N LEU A 221 12.40 24.02 -16.59
CA LEU A 221 12.25 25.46 -16.83
C LEU A 221 13.53 26.13 -17.32
N GLY A 222 14.71 25.53 -17.07
CA GLY A 222 16.01 25.98 -17.56
C GLY A 222 16.35 25.56 -18.99
N LYS A 223 15.61 24.63 -19.59
CA LYS A 223 15.93 24.04 -20.89
C LYS A 223 15.69 24.98 -22.08
N PRO A 224 16.46 24.82 -23.20
CA PRO A 224 16.36 25.67 -24.39
C PRO A 224 14.95 25.71 -25.01
N TYR A 225 14.22 24.60 -25.03
CA TYR A 225 12.88 24.55 -25.63
C TYR A 225 11.86 25.41 -24.85
N VAL A 226 12.04 25.55 -23.53
CA VAL A 226 11.19 26.41 -22.69
C VAL A 226 11.48 27.87 -22.99
N ARG A 227 12.77 28.26 -23.15
CA ARG A 227 13.16 29.59 -23.59
C ARG A 227 12.61 29.92 -24.98
N ALA A 228 12.69 29.00 -25.92
CA ALA A 228 12.10 29.15 -27.25
C ALA A 228 10.57 29.33 -27.21
N SER A 229 9.89 28.63 -26.31
CA SER A 229 8.44 28.77 -26.11
C SER A 229 8.06 30.16 -25.60
N ARG A 230 8.84 30.70 -24.65
CA ARG A 230 8.68 32.08 -24.16
C ARG A 230 8.97 33.13 -25.25
N ALA A 231 10.01 32.92 -26.05
CA ALA A 231 10.37 33.81 -27.17
C ALA A 231 9.26 33.84 -28.24
N LYS A 232 8.46 32.79 -28.40
CA LYS A 232 7.28 32.73 -29.27
C LYS A 232 6.05 33.42 -28.67
N GLY A 233 6.15 34.05 -27.48
CA GLY A 233 5.05 34.76 -26.84
C GLY A 233 4.00 33.85 -26.17
N LEU A 234 4.31 32.59 -25.89
CA LEU A 234 3.36 31.70 -25.21
C LEU A 234 3.13 32.18 -23.76
N PRO A 235 1.87 32.16 -23.27
CA PRO A 235 1.56 32.55 -21.90
C PRO A 235 2.27 31.62 -20.90
N GLU A 236 2.76 32.21 -19.80
CA GLU A 236 3.59 31.51 -18.80
C GLU A 236 2.88 30.31 -18.18
N THR A 237 1.56 30.35 -18.04
CA THR A 237 0.75 29.21 -17.59
C THR A 237 0.89 28.00 -18.54
N LEU A 238 0.86 28.24 -19.85
CA LEU A 238 1.02 27.19 -20.85
C LEU A 238 2.45 26.61 -20.83
N VAL A 239 3.45 27.50 -20.67
CA VAL A 239 4.86 27.09 -20.56
C VAL A 239 5.07 26.21 -19.34
N ARG A 240 4.54 26.58 -18.17
CA ARG A 240 4.68 25.84 -16.91
C ARG A 240 3.94 24.52 -16.93
N TYR A 241 2.64 24.52 -17.22
CA TYR A 241 1.81 23.34 -17.04
C TYR A 241 1.81 22.39 -18.25
N LYS A 242 1.87 22.90 -19.47
CA LYS A 242 1.84 22.05 -20.68
C LYS A 242 3.23 21.61 -21.12
N HIS A 243 4.24 22.49 -21.04
CA HIS A 243 5.58 22.19 -21.55
C HIS A 243 6.52 21.67 -20.46
N ALA A 244 6.70 22.37 -19.35
CA ALA A 244 7.62 21.95 -18.31
C ALA A 244 7.06 20.79 -17.44
N LEU A 245 5.86 20.95 -16.89
CA LEU A 245 5.28 19.95 -15.97
C LEU A 245 5.10 18.60 -16.65
N ARG A 246 4.65 18.56 -17.91
CA ARG A 246 4.47 17.30 -18.64
C ARG A 246 5.74 16.44 -18.66
N ASN A 247 6.90 17.04 -18.88
CA ASN A 247 8.17 16.34 -18.91
C ASN A 247 8.64 15.99 -17.48
N THR A 248 8.38 16.86 -16.52
CA THR A 248 8.65 16.63 -15.09
C THR A 248 7.85 15.45 -14.54
N LEU A 249 6.63 15.21 -15.04
CA LEU A 249 5.78 14.11 -14.54
C LEU A 249 6.31 12.72 -14.91
N ILE A 250 7.16 12.56 -15.92
CA ILE A 250 7.69 11.23 -16.31
C ILE A 250 8.42 10.55 -15.13
N PRO A 251 9.46 11.13 -14.52
CA PRO A 251 10.09 10.54 -13.34
C PRO A 251 9.18 10.51 -12.11
N VAL A 252 8.28 11.49 -11.98
CA VAL A 252 7.32 11.53 -10.86
C VAL A 252 6.38 10.33 -10.89
N VAL A 253 5.79 10.01 -12.04
CA VAL A 253 4.90 8.83 -12.21
C VAL A 253 5.65 7.53 -11.94
N THR A 254 6.94 7.44 -12.32
CA THR A 254 7.76 6.27 -12.03
C THR A 254 7.93 6.06 -10.52
N VAL A 255 8.29 7.13 -9.79
CA VAL A 255 8.44 7.07 -8.34
C VAL A 255 7.10 6.80 -7.65
N LEU A 256 6.02 7.45 -8.09
CA LEU A 256 4.66 7.16 -7.61
C LEU A 256 4.31 5.69 -7.74
N GLY A 257 4.60 5.11 -8.89
CA GLY A 257 4.32 3.72 -9.15
C GLY A 257 5.07 2.78 -8.21
N LEU A 258 6.37 2.99 -8.03
CA LEU A 258 7.18 2.21 -7.07
C LEU A 258 6.63 2.36 -5.64
N GLN A 259 6.16 3.53 -5.28
CA GLN A 259 5.60 3.81 -3.96
C GLN A 259 4.21 3.18 -3.73
N LEU A 260 3.40 2.99 -4.79
CA LEU A 260 2.12 2.28 -4.68
C LEU A 260 2.28 0.87 -4.11
N GLY A 261 3.32 0.15 -4.55
CA GLY A 261 3.64 -1.17 -3.99
C GLY A 261 3.95 -1.11 -2.50
N THR A 262 4.74 -0.12 -2.07
CA THR A 262 5.12 0.04 -0.65
C THR A 262 3.94 0.46 0.23
N LEU A 263 2.91 1.12 -0.33
CA LEU A 263 1.70 1.51 0.41
C LEU A 263 0.93 0.30 0.96
N ILE A 264 0.89 -0.82 0.24
CA ILE A 264 0.21 -2.02 0.73
C ILE A 264 0.91 -2.58 1.97
N GLY A 265 2.25 -2.63 1.97
CA GLY A 265 3.04 -3.05 3.14
C GLY A 265 3.09 -1.99 4.25
N GLY A 266 3.19 -0.72 3.88
CA GLY A 266 3.29 0.41 4.81
C GLY A 266 1.97 0.81 5.49
N ALA A 267 0.84 0.35 4.97
CA ALA A 267 -0.47 0.60 5.57
C ALA A 267 -0.66 -0.07 6.94
N VAL A 268 0.11 -1.12 7.27
CA VAL A 268 -0.05 -1.95 8.48
C VAL A 268 -0.13 -1.09 9.75
N ILE A 269 0.82 -0.18 9.94
CA ILE A 269 0.87 0.67 11.14
C ILE A 269 -0.27 1.69 11.14
N THR A 270 -0.58 2.28 9.99
CA THR A 270 -1.70 3.23 9.84
C THR A 270 -3.04 2.54 10.10
N GLU A 271 -3.23 1.33 9.57
CA GLU A 271 -4.42 0.53 9.84
C GLU A 271 -4.59 0.23 11.34
N ALA A 272 -3.49 -0.09 12.04
CA ALA A 272 -3.52 -0.33 13.48
C ALA A 272 -3.91 0.94 14.26
N VAL A 273 -3.32 2.09 13.93
CA VAL A 273 -3.60 3.38 14.61
C VAL A 273 -5.07 3.79 14.48
N PHE A 274 -5.63 3.62 13.28
CA PHE A 274 -7.03 4.01 12.99
C PHE A 274 -8.03 2.87 13.19
N ALA A 275 -7.62 1.70 13.69
CA ALA A 275 -8.44 0.49 13.76
C ALA A 275 -9.14 0.19 12.40
N TRP A 276 -8.43 0.42 11.30
CA TRP A 276 -8.90 0.17 9.95
C TRP A 276 -8.88 -1.33 9.66
N PRO A 277 -9.99 -1.94 9.24
CA PRO A 277 -10.11 -3.39 9.13
C PRO A 277 -9.49 -3.92 7.83
N GLY A 278 -8.18 -3.71 7.64
CA GLY A 278 -7.43 -4.17 6.48
C GLY A 278 -6.55 -5.39 6.76
N LEU A 279 -5.69 -5.72 5.76
CA LEU A 279 -4.74 -6.84 5.84
C LEU A 279 -3.66 -6.64 6.90
N GLY A 280 -3.22 -5.40 7.12
CA GLY A 280 -2.21 -5.11 8.13
C GLY A 280 -2.73 -5.36 9.55
N THR A 281 -3.95 -4.92 9.86
CA THR A 281 -4.60 -5.21 11.14
C THR A 281 -4.85 -6.71 11.31
N LEU A 282 -5.27 -7.41 10.24
CA LEU A 282 -5.42 -8.86 10.26
C LEU A 282 -4.09 -9.55 10.57
N LEU A 283 -3.01 -9.13 9.92
CA LEU A 283 -1.66 -9.68 10.12
C LEU A 283 -1.17 -9.47 11.56
N ILE A 284 -1.31 -8.25 12.12
CA ILE A 284 -0.92 -7.98 13.51
C ILE A 284 -1.69 -8.88 14.48
N ASN A 285 -3.00 -9.00 14.30
CA ASN A 285 -3.83 -9.86 15.14
C ASN A 285 -3.43 -11.32 15.00
N ALA A 286 -3.16 -11.79 13.79
CA ALA A 286 -2.69 -13.16 13.54
C ALA A 286 -1.32 -13.42 14.19
N ILE A 287 -0.38 -12.45 14.17
CA ILE A 287 0.93 -12.56 14.83
C ILE A 287 0.75 -12.68 16.34
N ASN A 288 -0.05 -11.80 16.94
CA ASN A 288 -0.31 -11.82 18.39
C ASN A 288 -0.98 -13.13 18.83
N ALA A 289 -1.83 -13.68 17.99
CA ALA A 289 -2.54 -14.93 18.21
C ALA A 289 -1.75 -16.17 17.75
N ARG A 290 -0.59 -15.99 17.11
CA ARG A 290 0.23 -17.05 16.49
C ARG A 290 -0.55 -17.95 15.51
N ASP A 291 -1.48 -17.35 14.79
CA ASP A 291 -2.28 -18.01 13.76
C ASP A 291 -1.48 -18.12 12.45
N TRP A 292 -0.73 -19.19 12.30
CA TRP A 292 0.23 -19.37 11.20
C TRP A 292 -0.41 -19.31 9.80
N PRO A 293 -1.55 -19.97 9.52
CA PRO A 293 -2.19 -19.87 8.22
C PRO A 293 -2.53 -18.42 7.83
N LEU A 294 -3.06 -17.64 8.78
CA LEU A 294 -3.34 -16.21 8.53
C LEU A 294 -2.09 -15.38 8.38
N ILE A 295 -1.03 -15.63 9.15
CA ILE A 295 0.26 -14.92 9.02
C ILE A 295 0.83 -15.20 7.62
N GLN A 296 0.95 -16.48 7.26
CA GLN A 296 1.56 -16.87 5.98
C GLN A 296 0.74 -16.37 4.79
N GLY A 297 -0.57 -16.60 4.79
CA GLY A 297 -1.46 -16.15 3.73
C GLY A 297 -1.47 -14.62 3.58
N SER A 298 -1.51 -13.86 4.69
CA SER A 298 -1.48 -12.39 4.65
C SER A 298 -0.17 -11.86 4.08
N LEU A 299 0.98 -12.40 4.49
CA LEU A 299 2.29 -12.00 3.97
C LEU A 299 2.44 -12.31 2.47
N ILE A 300 1.93 -13.47 2.03
CA ILE A 300 1.95 -13.84 0.61
C ILE A 300 1.07 -12.91 -0.21
N VAL A 301 -0.14 -12.61 0.24
CA VAL A 301 -1.07 -11.70 -0.48
C VAL A 301 -0.51 -10.29 -0.53
N ILE A 302 0.08 -9.77 0.55
CA ILE A 302 0.77 -8.47 0.57
C ILE A 302 1.95 -8.49 -0.41
N GLY A 303 2.81 -9.51 -0.38
CA GLY A 303 3.95 -9.64 -1.28
C GLY A 303 3.54 -9.79 -2.75
N ALA A 304 2.53 -10.61 -3.04
CA ALA A 304 1.98 -10.76 -4.39
C ALA A 304 1.35 -9.44 -4.89
N GLY A 305 0.60 -8.75 -4.03
CA GLY A 305 0.04 -7.44 -4.33
C GLY A 305 1.12 -6.41 -4.69
N PHE A 306 2.20 -6.37 -3.92
CA PHE A 306 3.37 -5.54 -4.22
C PHE A 306 3.96 -5.85 -5.61
N VAL A 307 4.18 -7.12 -5.93
CA VAL A 307 4.72 -7.55 -7.22
C VAL A 307 3.78 -7.21 -8.38
N ILE A 308 2.49 -7.47 -8.23
CA ILE A 308 1.47 -7.19 -9.26
C ILE A 308 1.42 -5.68 -9.56
N ILE A 309 1.40 -4.84 -8.53
CA ILE A 309 1.40 -3.39 -8.71
C ILE A 309 2.68 -2.94 -9.43
N ASN A 310 3.85 -3.45 -9.05
CA ASN A 310 5.09 -3.09 -9.71
C ASN A 310 5.10 -3.50 -11.21
N ILE A 311 4.60 -4.69 -11.54
CA ILE A 311 4.46 -5.11 -12.95
C ILE A 311 3.52 -4.16 -13.71
N PHE A 312 2.39 -3.78 -13.10
CA PHE A 312 1.45 -2.83 -13.70
C PHE A 312 2.08 -1.45 -13.93
N VAL A 313 2.83 -0.95 -12.97
CA VAL A 313 3.56 0.32 -13.05
C VAL A 313 4.65 0.27 -14.12
N ASP A 314 5.42 -0.83 -14.18
CA ASP A 314 6.41 -1.03 -15.23
C ASP A 314 5.77 -1.06 -16.63
N ALA A 315 4.59 -1.67 -16.77
CA ALA A 315 3.83 -1.68 -18.01
C ALA A 315 3.35 -0.26 -18.40
N LEU A 316 2.87 0.51 -17.42
CA LEU A 316 2.46 1.90 -17.63
C LEU A 316 3.67 2.78 -18.02
N TYR A 317 4.79 2.61 -17.35
CA TYR A 317 6.03 3.32 -17.64
C TYR A 317 6.57 3.02 -19.04
N ALA A 318 6.60 1.74 -19.43
CA ALA A 318 7.02 1.33 -20.76
C ALA A 318 6.11 1.91 -21.88
N ARG A 319 4.84 2.19 -21.57
CA ARG A 319 3.93 2.86 -22.50
C ARG A 319 4.15 4.37 -22.58
N LEU A 320 4.52 5.00 -21.46
CA LEU A 320 4.78 6.45 -21.39
C LEU A 320 6.17 6.81 -21.94
N ASN A 321 7.15 5.95 -21.77
CA ASN A 321 8.52 6.14 -22.26
C ASN A 321 9.00 4.93 -23.08
N PRO A 322 8.78 4.90 -24.42
CA PRO A 322 9.14 3.78 -25.27
C PRO A 322 10.65 3.49 -25.35
N GLN A 323 11.51 4.43 -24.94
CA GLN A 323 12.97 4.26 -24.95
C GLN A 323 13.48 3.24 -23.92
N VAL A 324 12.65 2.86 -22.93
CA VAL A 324 13.03 1.89 -21.89
C VAL A 324 12.79 0.42 -22.31
N VAL A 325 12.19 0.21 -23.46
CA VAL A 325 11.80 -1.14 -23.96
C VAL A 325 12.90 -1.81 -24.78
N HIS A 326 14.05 -1.16 -24.94
CA HIS A 326 15.21 -1.68 -25.70
C HIS A 326 16.26 -2.31 -24.81
#